data_1ef978730650ac90758a3d539cd4eeeb
#
_entry.id   1ef978730650ac90758a3d539cd4eeeb
#
_cell.length_a   1.000
_cell.length_b   1.000
_cell.length_c   1.000
_cell.angle_alpha   90.00
_cell.angle_beta   90.00
_cell.angle_gamma   90.00
#
_symmetry.space_group_name_H-M   'P 1'
#
loop_
_entity.id
_entity.type
_entity.pdbx_description
1 polymer ?
#
loop_
_entity_poly.entity_id
_entity_poly.type
_entity_poly.pdbx_seq_one_letter_code
_entity_poly.pdbx_strand_id
1 'polypeptide(L)'
;MLFKMTEPEAKPISPPRSEITLPCRDARGSPLRLGLGDEIWQGHILVTGGTGSGKTTVIRQLLARCRDIWPDASFIVLDVKGDYIPYRRPGDKVFSFYGGEDAFRWNILEEARASPHPEDELDEMVSVLFASRVNTAGQNRFFVDAARQVFYGYLLVTMRQWQCRAGRPAPTHAEMAKWLKKCTLEQMQDRLNFEKDELGGVTSLLKGREAASILSEVHLFAHDFFRGAGDGCDSVAEFLTHPGRALYLQYDAARAESGRLGCSILLNRAIAQLLSKDWCRRRVVFILDEAASLPADYGLERLLALGRAQGARVLCAFQNQDQVEAMFAGRPSMQSDANNVLSQFSSVMAFHPNSDRDVEFARARLGKTDMIVTTFGLSRYEPPHAAAVQDCPVTARQLMALKAGEAYVRLRDYAPAKVYFEKEQCDGK
;
A
#
# COMPACT_ATOMS: atom_id res chain seq x y z
N MET A 1 -6.95 -35.88 -29.49
CA MET A 1 -6.59 -34.52 -29.94
C MET A 1 -5.19 -34.22 -29.45
N LEU A 2 -4.19 -34.20 -30.31
CA LEU A 2 -2.81 -33.83 -29.94
C LEU A 2 -2.61 -32.36 -30.27
N PHE A 3 -2.39 -31.55 -29.26
CA PHE A 3 -2.04 -30.12 -29.41
C PHE A 3 -0.52 -29.99 -29.43
N LYS A 4 0.03 -29.45 -30.49
CA LYS A 4 1.43 -29.02 -30.52
C LYS A 4 1.47 -27.50 -30.34
N MET A 5 1.83 -27.04 -29.15
CA MET A 5 2.14 -25.64 -28.89
C MET A 5 3.61 -25.42 -29.26
N THR A 6 3.87 -24.56 -30.20
CA THR A 6 5.21 -24.01 -30.41
C THR A 6 5.34 -22.79 -29.49
N GLU A 7 6.15 -22.93 -28.45
CA GLU A 7 6.53 -21.81 -27.61
C GLU A 7 7.38 -20.83 -28.45
N PRO A 8 7.08 -19.53 -28.42
CA PRO A 8 8.03 -18.56 -28.95
C PRO A 8 9.31 -18.66 -28.12
N GLU A 9 10.46 -18.75 -28.78
CA GLU A 9 11.76 -18.70 -28.10
C GLU A 9 11.83 -17.40 -27.28
N ALA A 10 11.79 -17.55 -25.95
CA ALA A 10 11.96 -16.46 -25.04
C ALA A 10 13.39 -15.90 -25.20
N LYS A 11 13.51 -14.72 -25.80
CA LYS A 11 14.79 -14.01 -25.79
C LYS A 11 15.21 -13.76 -24.34
N PRO A 12 16.50 -13.93 -24.02
CA PRO A 12 16.97 -13.74 -22.66
C PRO A 12 16.65 -12.33 -22.16
N ILE A 13 16.03 -12.24 -20.99
CA ILE A 13 15.70 -10.98 -20.32
C ILE A 13 17.02 -10.40 -19.78
N SER A 14 17.70 -9.68 -20.60
CA SER A 14 18.83 -8.85 -20.18
C SER A 14 18.65 -7.47 -20.76
N PRO A 15 17.97 -6.56 -20.04
CA PRO A 15 18.06 -5.16 -20.39
C PRO A 15 19.52 -4.71 -20.23
N PRO A 16 20.10 -4.04 -21.20
CA PRO A 16 21.45 -3.52 -21.08
C PRO A 16 21.49 -2.44 -20.00
N ARG A 17 22.37 -2.59 -19.02
CA ARG A 17 22.64 -1.65 -17.91
C ARG A 17 21.51 -1.50 -16.88
N SER A 18 21.07 -2.62 -16.30
CA SER A 18 20.21 -2.58 -15.11
C SER A 18 21.05 -2.27 -13.87
N GLU A 19 20.66 -1.25 -13.14
CA GLU A 19 21.30 -0.89 -11.88
C GLU A 19 21.03 -1.96 -10.81
N ILE A 20 19.77 -2.44 -10.72
CA ILE A 20 19.37 -3.46 -9.74
C ILE A 20 19.33 -4.82 -10.43
N THR A 21 20.02 -5.79 -9.86
CA THR A 21 20.02 -7.16 -10.37
C THR A 21 19.73 -8.16 -9.26
N LEU A 22 18.85 -9.15 -9.56
CA LEU A 22 18.62 -10.29 -8.70
C LEU A 22 19.27 -11.55 -9.29
N PRO A 23 20.03 -12.31 -8.50
CA PRO A 23 20.53 -13.62 -8.92
C PRO A 23 19.34 -14.58 -9.04
N CYS A 24 19.26 -15.27 -10.16
CA CYS A 24 18.22 -16.25 -10.43
C CYS A 24 18.77 -17.32 -11.39
N ARG A 25 17.96 -18.33 -11.70
CA ARG A 25 18.24 -19.33 -12.73
C ARG A 25 17.10 -19.32 -13.77
N ASP A 26 17.46 -19.64 -14.99
CA ASP A 26 16.48 -19.82 -16.05
C ASP A 26 15.70 -21.16 -15.90
N ALA A 27 14.76 -21.44 -16.79
CA ALA A 27 14.00 -22.67 -16.80
C ALA A 27 14.87 -23.95 -16.97
N ARG A 28 16.10 -23.82 -17.45
CA ARG A 28 17.08 -24.90 -17.65
C ARG A 28 18.02 -25.04 -16.46
N GLY A 29 17.89 -24.17 -15.43
CA GLY A 29 18.76 -24.16 -14.25
C GLY A 29 20.06 -23.39 -14.45
N SER A 30 20.27 -22.71 -15.60
CA SER A 30 21.45 -21.91 -15.87
C SER A 30 21.44 -20.61 -15.05
N PRO A 31 22.57 -20.18 -14.50
CA PRO A 31 22.65 -18.91 -13.78
C PRO A 31 22.24 -17.73 -14.66
N LEU A 32 21.39 -16.87 -14.14
CA LEU A 32 20.86 -15.68 -14.79
C LEU A 32 20.84 -14.51 -13.78
N ARG A 33 20.93 -13.29 -14.25
CA ARG A 33 20.65 -12.09 -13.48
C ARG A 33 19.43 -11.39 -14.04
N LEU A 34 18.38 -11.31 -13.25
CA LEU A 34 17.20 -10.52 -13.61
C LEU A 34 17.54 -9.05 -13.37
N GLY A 35 17.61 -8.29 -14.45
CA GLY A 35 17.86 -6.85 -14.40
C GLY A 35 16.58 -6.06 -14.24
N LEU A 36 16.57 -5.17 -13.26
CA LEU A 36 15.45 -4.27 -12.95
C LEU A 36 15.95 -2.83 -12.99
N GLY A 37 16.08 -2.27 -14.19
CA GLY A 37 16.46 -0.88 -14.40
C GLY A 37 15.38 0.10 -13.89
N ASP A 38 15.74 1.38 -13.78
CA ASP A 38 14.81 2.40 -13.31
C ASP A 38 13.55 2.50 -14.16
N GLU A 39 13.65 2.21 -15.47
CA GLU A 39 12.50 2.16 -16.38
C GLU A 39 11.48 1.08 -16.00
N ILE A 40 11.92 -0.06 -15.44
CA ILE A 40 11.04 -1.12 -14.94
C ILE A 40 10.32 -0.63 -13.68
N TRP A 41 11.07 -0.03 -12.74
CA TRP A 41 10.52 0.52 -11.51
C TRP A 41 9.58 1.70 -11.74
N GLN A 42 9.82 2.51 -12.76
CA GLN A 42 8.90 3.59 -13.15
C GLN A 42 7.51 3.08 -13.55
N GLY A 43 7.44 1.88 -14.08
CA GLY A 43 6.18 1.26 -14.48
C GLY A 43 5.51 0.45 -13.37
N HIS A 44 5.98 0.56 -12.14
CA HIS A 44 5.54 -0.19 -10.95
C HIS A 44 5.59 -1.71 -11.13
N ILE A 45 5.77 -2.43 -10.05
CA ILE A 45 5.94 -3.89 -10.04
C ILE A 45 4.82 -4.53 -9.21
N LEU A 46 4.09 -5.44 -9.84
CA LEU A 46 3.12 -6.31 -9.17
C LEU A 46 3.76 -7.65 -8.83
N VAL A 47 3.61 -8.10 -7.60
CA VAL A 47 3.97 -9.44 -7.17
C VAL A 47 2.69 -10.20 -6.81
N THR A 48 2.47 -11.38 -7.40
CA THR A 48 1.30 -12.20 -7.10
C THR A 48 1.67 -13.65 -6.83
N GLY A 49 0.81 -14.37 -6.11
CA GLY A 49 0.97 -15.78 -5.78
C GLY A 49 0.49 -16.10 -4.37
N GLY A 50 0.39 -17.37 -4.06
CA GLY A 50 -0.09 -17.88 -2.78
C GLY A 50 0.88 -17.70 -1.61
N THR A 51 0.41 -18.03 -0.42
CA THR A 51 1.23 -18.03 0.80
C THR A 51 2.34 -19.09 0.68
N GLY A 52 3.56 -18.77 1.12
CA GLY A 52 4.70 -19.69 1.07
C GLY A 52 5.33 -19.88 -0.32
N SER A 53 4.85 -19.21 -1.36
CA SER A 53 5.38 -19.32 -2.73
C SER A 53 6.76 -18.66 -2.94
N GLY A 54 7.24 -17.83 -1.99
CA GLY A 54 8.55 -17.17 -2.06
C GLY A 54 8.49 -15.65 -2.33
N LYS A 55 7.30 -15.04 -2.42
CA LYS A 55 7.13 -13.59 -2.66
C LYS A 55 7.97 -12.73 -1.71
N THR A 56 7.73 -12.86 -0.40
CA THR A 56 8.40 -12.05 0.63
C THR A 56 9.92 -12.21 0.57
N THR A 57 10.43 -13.41 0.27
CA THR A 57 11.88 -13.61 0.09
C THR A 57 12.45 -12.77 -1.03
N VAL A 58 11.79 -12.74 -2.19
CA VAL A 58 12.23 -11.94 -3.34
C VAL A 58 12.07 -10.44 -3.08
N ILE A 59 10.99 -10.03 -2.42
CA ILE A 59 10.76 -8.62 -2.06
C ILE A 59 11.84 -8.13 -1.08
N ARG A 60 12.26 -8.96 -0.12
CA ARG A 60 13.38 -8.64 0.80
C ARG A 60 14.68 -8.43 0.04
N GLN A 61 15.03 -9.33 -0.88
CA GLN A 61 16.20 -9.18 -1.73
C GLN A 61 16.14 -7.88 -2.55
N LEU A 62 14.97 -7.57 -3.12
CA LEU A 62 14.77 -6.31 -3.85
C LEU A 62 14.96 -5.10 -2.95
N LEU A 63 14.38 -5.08 -1.74
CA LEU A 63 14.59 -4.01 -0.78
C LEU A 63 16.07 -3.80 -0.47
N ALA A 64 16.79 -4.88 -0.16
CA ALA A 64 18.21 -4.81 0.15
C ALA A 64 18.99 -4.22 -1.03
N ARG A 65 18.77 -4.72 -2.25
CA ARG A 65 19.44 -4.22 -3.46
C ARG A 65 19.09 -2.79 -3.81
N CYS A 66 17.81 -2.40 -3.69
CA CYS A 66 17.40 -1.01 -3.91
C CYS A 66 18.12 -0.06 -2.95
N ARG A 67 18.28 -0.45 -1.68
CA ARG A 67 18.96 0.36 -0.67
C ARG A 67 20.47 0.48 -0.91
N ASP A 68 21.09 -0.53 -1.55
CA ASP A 68 22.52 -0.48 -1.92
C ASP A 68 22.75 0.39 -3.14
N ILE A 69 21.86 0.30 -4.13
CA ILE A 69 22.03 0.98 -5.42
C ILE A 69 21.48 2.41 -5.40
N TRP A 70 20.46 2.67 -4.57
CA TRP A 70 19.83 3.99 -4.40
C TRP A 70 19.98 4.52 -2.96
N PRO A 71 21.19 4.85 -2.50
CA PRO A 71 21.46 5.26 -1.12
C PRO A 71 20.71 6.56 -0.74
N ASP A 72 20.35 7.40 -1.73
CA ASP A 72 19.61 8.65 -1.51
C ASP A 72 18.10 8.49 -1.59
N ALA A 73 17.58 7.28 -1.86
CA ALA A 73 16.16 7.03 -1.87
C ALA A 73 15.60 6.90 -0.46
N SER A 74 14.38 7.41 -0.24
CA SER A 74 13.60 7.08 0.96
C SER A 74 12.75 5.85 0.70
N PHE A 75 12.50 5.06 1.75
CA PHE A 75 11.75 3.81 1.64
C PHE A 75 10.56 3.83 2.60
N ILE A 76 9.38 3.49 2.09
CA ILE A 76 8.17 3.26 2.90
C ILE A 76 7.80 1.79 2.73
N VAL A 77 7.84 1.04 3.81
CA VAL A 77 7.68 -0.42 3.80
C VAL A 77 6.49 -0.81 4.66
N LEU A 78 5.43 -1.33 4.04
CA LEU A 78 4.31 -1.93 4.79
C LEU A 78 4.72 -3.36 5.17
N ASP A 79 5.03 -3.56 6.44
CA ASP A 79 5.58 -4.78 7.02
C ASP A 79 4.68 -5.33 8.13
N VAL A 80 3.52 -5.87 7.74
CA VAL A 80 2.51 -6.34 8.71
C VAL A 80 3.04 -7.46 9.62
N LYS A 81 3.94 -8.31 9.09
CA LYS A 81 4.45 -9.49 9.80
C LYS A 81 5.78 -9.30 10.52
N GLY A 82 6.43 -8.17 10.33
CA GLY A 82 7.79 -7.94 10.84
C GLY A 82 8.88 -8.63 10.01
N ASP A 83 8.56 -9.05 8.82
CA ASP A 83 9.43 -9.83 7.94
C ASP A 83 10.62 -9.04 7.40
N TYR A 84 10.55 -7.72 7.40
CA TYR A 84 11.57 -6.81 6.87
C TYR A 84 12.45 -6.18 7.95
N ILE A 85 12.12 -6.35 9.22
CA ILE A 85 12.89 -5.81 10.36
C ILE A 85 14.37 -6.21 10.35
N PRO A 86 14.76 -7.46 9.98
CA PRO A 86 16.16 -7.84 9.89
C PRO A 86 16.99 -7.04 8.86
N TYR A 87 16.34 -6.34 7.94
CA TYR A 87 16.97 -5.52 6.89
C TYR A 87 17.10 -4.03 7.28
N ARG A 88 16.78 -3.67 8.52
CA ARG A 88 16.93 -2.30 9.03
C ARG A 88 18.39 -1.86 9.02
N ARG A 89 18.57 -0.56 8.82
CA ARG A 89 19.87 0.12 8.86
C ARG A 89 19.83 1.26 9.89
N PRO A 90 20.97 1.74 10.38
CA PRO A 90 21.00 2.90 11.26
C PRO A 90 20.23 4.10 10.68
N GLY A 91 19.39 4.72 11.49
CA GLY A 91 18.53 5.83 11.08
C GLY A 91 17.17 5.46 10.53
N ASP A 92 16.91 4.16 10.32
CA ASP A 92 15.56 3.68 10.00
C ASP A 92 14.63 3.82 11.19
N LYS A 93 13.33 3.96 10.89
CA LYS A 93 12.28 4.08 11.90
C LYS A 93 11.21 3.00 11.72
N VAL A 94 10.58 2.64 12.82
CA VAL A 94 9.48 1.65 12.85
C VAL A 94 8.27 2.28 13.50
N PHE A 95 7.20 2.43 12.76
CA PHE A 95 5.89 2.70 13.33
C PHE A 95 5.27 1.38 13.77
N SER A 96 5.09 1.19 15.04
CA SER A 96 4.46 0.01 15.60
C SER A 96 3.68 0.34 16.87
N PHE A 97 2.73 -0.51 17.19
CA PHE A 97 1.90 -0.37 18.38
C PHE A 97 2.71 -0.42 19.69
N TYR A 98 3.83 -1.14 19.71
CA TYR A 98 4.59 -1.42 20.91
C TYR A 98 5.75 -0.45 21.19
N GLY A 99 5.97 0.50 20.28
CA GLY A 99 7.12 1.38 20.38
C GLY A 99 8.45 0.64 20.16
N GLY A 100 9.52 1.15 20.76
CA GLY A 100 10.88 0.61 20.64
C GLY A 100 11.92 1.72 20.57
N GLU A 101 13.20 1.36 20.51
CA GLU A 101 14.30 2.31 20.47
C GLU A 101 14.29 3.14 19.18
N ASP A 102 13.97 2.52 18.04
CA ASP A 102 13.83 3.17 16.74
C ASP A 102 12.37 3.49 16.38
N ALA A 103 11.50 3.67 17.38
CA ALA A 103 10.10 3.95 17.15
C ALA A 103 9.89 5.27 16.40
N PHE A 104 9.04 5.22 15.37
CA PHE A 104 8.46 6.40 14.78
C PHE A 104 7.29 6.86 15.65
N ARG A 105 7.51 7.92 16.40
CA ARG A 105 6.55 8.44 17.38
C ARG A 105 5.72 9.55 16.75
N TRP A 106 4.72 9.13 16.01
CA TRP A 106 3.87 10.05 15.26
C TRP A 106 2.80 10.70 16.14
N ASN A 107 2.48 11.96 15.83
CA ASN A 107 1.38 12.70 16.42
C ASN A 107 0.63 13.47 15.34
N ILE A 108 -0.71 13.33 15.29
CA ILE A 108 -1.55 13.93 14.26
C ILE A 108 -1.46 15.47 14.24
N LEU A 109 -1.32 16.10 15.40
CA LEU A 109 -1.22 17.56 15.49
C LEU A 109 0.15 18.07 15.05
N GLU A 110 1.22 17.33 15.36
CA GLU A 110 2.58 17.66 14.90
C GLU A 110 2.72 17.46 13.40
N GLU A 111 2.10 16.40 12.84
CA GLU A 111 2.05 16.18 11.40
C GLU A 111 1.34 17.35 10.69
N ALA A 112 0.17 17.77 11.18
CA ALA A 112 -0.55 18.90 10.62
C ALA A 112 0.29 20.20 10.71
N ARG A 113 0.94 20.45 11.85
CA ARG A 113 1.78 21.63 12.05
C ARG A 113 2.99 21.70 11.11
N ALA A 114 3.50 20.57 10.67
CA ALA A 114 4.60 20.49 9.73
C ALA A 114 4.23 20.98 8.30
N SER A 115 2.93 21.10 8.01
CA SER A 115 2.41 21.60 6.73
C SER A 115 2.33 23.13 6.71
N PRO A 116 2.51 23.78 5.53
CA PRO A 116 2.19 25.19 5.33
C PRO A 116 0.71 25.53 5.55
N HIS A 117 -0.18 24.54 5.43
CA HIS A 117 -1.63 24.64 5.59
C HIS A 117 -2.13 23.65 6.64
N PRO A 118 -1.88 23.87 7.95
CA PRO A 118 -2.11 22.88 8.99
C PRO A 118 -3.57 22.41 9.11
N GLU A 119 -4.52 23.30 8.85
CA GLU A 119 -5.96 23.03 8.98
C GLU A 119 -6.48 22.16 7.84
N ASP A 120 -6.09 22.47 6.60
CA ASP A 120 -6.43 21.66 5.43
C ASP A 120 -5.82 20.28 5.55
N GLU A 121 -4.59 20.21 6.04
CA GLU A 121 -3.86 18.96 6.30
C GLU A 121 -4.56 18.10 7.35
N LEU A 122 -5.04 18.75 8.42
CA LEU A 122 -5.79 18.07 9.47
C LEU A 122 -7.13 17.51 8.94
N ASP A 123 -7.85 18.28 8.13
CA ASP A 123 -9.12 17.81 7.53
C ASP A 123 -8.89 16.65 6.56
N GLU A 124 -7.82 16.70 5.74
CA GLU A 124 -7.47 15.58 4.87
C GLU A 124 -7.15 14.32 5.68
N MET A 125 -6.34 14.44 6.74
CA MET A 125 -6.02 13.32 7.62
C MET A 125 -7.28 12.72 8.26
N VAL A 126 -8.16 13.54 8.80
CA VAL A 126 -9.41 13.08 9.40
C VAL A 126 -10.31 12.42 8.36
N SER A 127 -10.36 12.96 7.14
CA SER A 127 -11.13 12.38 6.04
C SER A 127 -10.63 10.98 5.67
N VAL A 128 -9.32 10.78 5.59
CA VAL A 128 -8.72 9.45 5.35
C VAL A 128 -9.04 8.48 6.49
N LEU A 129 -8.93 8.93 7.73
CA LEU A 129 -9.19 8.10 8.91
C LEU A 129 -10.65 7.59 8.98
N PHE A 130 -11.61 8.39 8.53
CA PHE A 130 -13.03 8.01 8.53
C PHE A 130 -13.50 7.34 7.22
N ALA A 131 -12.72 7.41 6.14
CA ALA A 131 -13.15 7.03 4.80
C ALA A 131 -13.72 5.60 4.73
N SER A 132 -13.04 4.62 5.29
CA SER A 132 -13.51 3.23 5.30
C SER A 132 -14.85 3.07 6.03
N ARG A 133 -15.02 3.74 7.17
CA ARG A 133 -16.29 3.71 7.93
C ARG A 133 -17.41 4.40 7.16
N VAL A 134 -17.16 5.56 6.56
CA VAL A 134 -18.14 6.28 5.72
C VAL A 134 -18.57 5.41 4.54
N ASN A 135 -17.63 4.77 3.84
CA ASN A 135 -17.92 3.94 2.68
C ASN A 135 -18.74 2.69 3.02
N THR A 136 -18.58 2.14 4.22
CA THR A 136 -19.28 0.92 4.66
C THR A 136 -20.50 1.18 5.54
N ALA A 137 -20.77 2.44 5.91
CA ALA A 137 -21.80 2.80 6.88
C ALA A 137 -23.26 2.55 6.43
N GLY A 138 -23.53 2.45 5.11
CA GLY A 138 -24.86 2.23 4.60
C GLY A 138 -25.87 3.30 5.09
N GLN A 139 -26.93 2.87 5.76
CA GLN A 139 -27.95 3.78 6.34
C GLN A 139 -27.44 4.66 7.48
N ASN A 140 -26.33 4.28 8.13
CA ASN A 140 -25.73 5.04 9.22
C ASN A 140 -24.73 6.10 8.75
N ARG A 141 -24.61 6.32 7.43
CA ARG A 141 -23.64 7.23 6.84
C ARG A 141 -23.69 8.64 7.42
N PHE A 142 -24.89 9.16 7.66
CA PHE A 142 -25.08 10.47 8.28
C PHE A 142 -24.35 10.58 9.64
N PHE A 143 -24.50 9.58 10.50
CA PHE A 143 -23.88 9.60 11.84
C PHE A 143 -22.35 9.54 11.76
N VAL A 144 -21.81 8.74 10.84
CA VAL A 144 -20.38 8.64 10.65
C VAL A 144 -19.80 9.93 10.05
N ASP A 145 -20.45 10.52 9.05
CA ASP A 145 -20.03 11.81 8.48
C ASP A 145 -20.10 12.95 9.51
N ALA A 146 -21.15 12.97 10.32
CA ALA A 146 -21.29 13.94 11.40
C ALA A 146 -20.21 13.75 12.48
N ALA A 147 -19.93 12.50 12.85
CA ALA A 147 -18.86 12.18 13.79
C ALA A 147 -17.47 12.59 13.27
N ARG A 148 -17.21 12.43 11.96
CA ARG A 148 -16.00 12.91 11.31
C ARG A 148 -15.84 14.42 11.48
N GLN A 149 -16.90 15.19 11.25
CA GLN A 149 -16.87 16.66 11.39
C GLN A 149 -16.64 17.07 12.87
N VAL A 150 -17.29 16.41 13.81
CA VAL A 150 -17.10 16.67 15.26
C VAL A 150 -15.69 16.32 15.68
N PHE A 151 -15.14 15.21 15.20
CA PHE A 151 -13.77 14.80 15.50
C PHE A 151 -12.75 15.80 14.92
N TYR A 152 -12.94 16.24 13.67
CA TYR A 152 -12.14 17.32 13.08
C TYR A 152 -12.19 18.58 13.91
N GLY A 153 -13.38 19.05 14.25
CA GLY A 153 -13.54 20.26 15.09
C GLY A 153 -12.84 20.14 16.44
N TYR A 154 -12.93 18.97 17.10
CA TYR A 154 -12.21 18.68 18.32
C TYR A 154 -10.68 18.82 18.15
N LEU A 155 -10.12 18.24 17.09
CA LEU A 155 -8.68 18.31 16.82
C LEU A 155 -8.25 19.74 16.45
N LEU A 156 -9.04 20.44 15.63
CA LEU A 156 -8.77 21.83 15.24
C LEU A 156 -8.67 22.76 16.45
N VAL A 157 -9.66 22.72 17.34
CA VAL A 157 -9.64 23.49 18.58
C VAL A 157 -8.44 23.09 19.45
N THR A 158 -8.14 21.82 19.53
CA THR A 158 -7.00 21.30 20.30
C THR A 158 -5.67 21.84 19.74
N MET A 159 -5.51 21.82 18.42
CA MET A 159 -4.33 22.33 17.72
C MET A 159 -4.14 23.83 17.94
N ARG A 160 -5.19 24.63 17.72
CA ARG A 160 -5.14 26.11 17.92
C ARG A 160 -4.84 26.48 19.37
N GLN A 161 -5.47 25.82 20.34
CA GLN A 161 -5.19 26.05 21.76
C GLN A 161 -3.77 25.66 22.15
N TRP A 162 -3.22 24.61 21.55
CA TRP A 162 -1.83 24.22 21.76
C TRP A 162 -0.87 25.24 21.15
N GLN A 163 -1.10 25.67 19.90
CA GLN A 163 -0.27 26.66 19.20
C GLN A 163 -0.20 28.00 19.93
N CYS A 164 -1.26 28.43 20.61
CA CYS A 164 -1.27 29.61 21.43
C CYS A 164 -0.40 29.51 22.71
N ARG A 165 0.11 28.30 23.06
CA ARG A 165 0.89 28.03 24.27
C ARG A 165 2.35 27.79 23.92
N ALA A 166 3.08 28.84 23.61
CA ALA A 166 4.49 28.72 23.20
C ALA A 166 5.32 27.82 24.14
N GLY A 167 6.13 26.96 23.56
CA GLY A 167 7.07 26.08 24.27
C GLY A 167 6.47 24.85 24.94
N ARG A 168 5.16 24.56 24.76
CA ARG A 168 4.56 23.30 25.26
C ARG A 168 4.56 22.26 24.14
N PRO A 169 4.82 20.97 24.48
CA PRO A 169 4.65 19.88 23.53
C PRO A 169 3.18 19.73 23.12
N ALA A 170 2.94 19.15 21.96
CA ALA A 170 1.59 18.81 21.54
C ALA A 170 0.92 17.86 22.55
N PRO A 171 -0.41 17.97 22.73
CA PRO A 171 -1.14 16.95 23.47
C PRO A 171 -0.89 15.57 22.87
N THR A 172 -0.56 14.61 23.71
CA THR A 172 -0.34 13.23 23.30
C THR A 172 -1.63 12.57 22.84
N HIS A 173 -1.55 11.55 22.00
CA HIS A 173 -2.72 10.75 21.63
C HIS A 173 -3.40 10.15 22.85
N ALA A 174 -2.64 9.75 23.86
CA ALA A 174 -3.18 9.23 25.12
C ALA A 174 -3.98 10.28 25.91
N GLU A 175 -3.52 11.53 25.94
CA GLU A 175 -4.24 12.64 26.58
C GLU A 175 -5.53 12.96 25.84
N MET A 176 -5.48 13.06 24.49
CA MET A 176 -6.65 13.27 23.66
C MET A 176 -7.68 12.14 23.80
N ALA A 177 -7.23 10.90 23.78
CA ALA A 177 -8.10 9.73 24.02
C ALA A 177 -8.75 9.76 25.39
N LYS A 178 -8.00 10.09 26.43
CA LYS A 178 -8.52 10.17 27.81
C LYS A 178 -9.61 11.22 27.94
N TRP A 179 -9.46 12.37 27.27
CA TRP A 179 -10.48 13.40 27.27
C TRP A 179 -11.72 12.95 26.49
N LEU A 180 -11.55 12.48 25.25
CA LEU A 180 -12.65 12.03 24.40
C LEU A 180 -13.48 10.92 25.02
N LYS A 181 -12.86 9.95 25.70
CA LYS A 181 -13.58 8.84 26.37
C LYS A 181 -14.49 9.29 27.52
N LYS A 182 -14.27 10.47 28.06
CA LYS A 182 -14.98 10.96 29.25
C LYS A 182 -15.86 12.18 28.95
N CYS A 183 -15.69 12.82 27.82
CA CYS A 183 -16.40 14.05 27.51
C CYS A 183 -17.90 13.79 27.37
N THR A 184 -18.69 14.67 28.01
CA THR A 184 -20.14 14.75 27.81
C THR A 184 -20.48 15.53 26.55
N LEU A 185 -21.76 15.45 26.15
CA LEU A 185 -22.26 16.22 25.03
C LEU A 185 -22.06 17.73 25.23
N GLU A 186 -22.37 18.23 26.43
CA GLU A 186 -22.21 19.62 26.83
C GLU A 186 -20.74 20.06 26.73
N GLN A 187 -19.82 19.25 27.29
CA GLN A 187 -18.39 19.51 27.23
C GLN A 187 -17.85 19.56 25.79
N MET A 188 -18.35 18.70 24.89
CA MET A 188 -17.99 18.74 23.49
C MET A 188 -18.54 20.02 22.82
N GLN A 189 -19.80 20.38 23.07
CA GLN A 189 -20.38 21.60 22.56
C GLN A 189 -19.60 22.84 23.03
N ASP A 190 -19.29 22.94 24.32
CA ASP A 190 -18.52 24.04 24.89
C ASP A 190 -17.13 24.14 24.24
N ARG A 191 -16.48 23.00 24.02
CA ARG A 191 -15.19 22.98 23.36
C ARG A 191 -15.26 23.49 21.93
N LEU A 192 -16.22 23.05 21.12
CA LEU A 192 -16.40 23.52 19.74
C LEU A 192 -16.83 24.98 19.66
N ASN A 193 -17.48 25.50 20.68
CA ASN A 193 -17.90 26.92 20.74
C ASN A 193 -16.70 27.89 20.88
N PHE A 194 -15.47 27.43 21.18
CA PHE A 194 -14.28 28.29 21.12
C PHE A 194 -14.01 28.83 19.71
N GLU A 195 -14.43 28.07 18.68
CA GLU A 195 -14.29 28.45 17.26
C GLU A 195 -15.71 28.56 16.61
N LYS A 196 -16.62 29.26 17.28
CA LYS A 196 -18.04 29.32 16.92
C LYS A 196 -18.27 29.83 15.51
N ASP A 197 -17.50 30.77 15.05
CA ASP A 197 -17.65 31.38 13.73
C ASP A 197 -17.39 30.37 12.61
N GLU A 198 -16.47 29.43 12.83
CA GLU A 198 -16.11 28.40 11.87
C GLU A 198 -16.86 27.07 12.12
N LEU A 199 -16.97 26.66 13.37
CA LEU A 199 -17.55 25.37 13.77
C LEU A 199 -19.03 25.45 14.17
N GLY A 200 -19.71 26.55 13.92
CA GLY A 200 -21.12 26.73 14.28
C GLY A 200 -22.05 25.68 13.66
N GLY A 201 -21.80 25.28 12.41
CA GLY A 201 -22.48 24.18 11.74
C GLY A 201 -22.26 22.85 12.43
N VAL A 202 -21.02 22.55 12.79
CA VAL A 202 -20.62 21.32 13.52
C VAL A 202 -21.26 21.27 14.92
N THR A 203 -21.23 22.38 15.64
CA THR A 203 -21.89 22.48 16.96
C THR A 203 -23.39 22.26 16.85
N SER A 204 -24.02 22.64 15.74
CA SER A 204 -25.45 22.43 15.51
C SER A 204 -25.82 20.95 15.38
N LEU A 205 -24.91 20.11 14.85
CA LEU A 205 -25.08 18.64 14.80
C LEU A 205 -25.26 18.02 16.19
N LEU A 206 -24.64 18.65 17.20
CA LEU A 206 -24.70 18.20 18.58
C LEU A 206 -25.88 18.77 19.38
N LYS A 207 -26.79 19.53 18.78
CA LYS A 207 -27.99 20.09 19.41
C LYS A 207 -29.27 19.32 19.09
N GLY A 208 -29.23 18.46 18.06
CA GLY A 208 -30.38 17.66 17.59
C GLY A 208 -30.64 16.42 18.44
N ARG A 209 -31.68 15.68 18.05
CA ARG A 209 -32.05 14.39 18.69
C ARG A 209 -30.96 13.33 18.51
N GLU A 210 -30.19 13.43 17.42
CA GLU A 210 -29.14 12.50 17.01
C GLU A 210 -27.80 12.75 17.73
N ALA A 211 -27.69 13.83 18.49
CA ALA A 211 -26.44 14.29 19.11
C ALA A 211 -25.72 13.20 19.96
N ALA A 212 -26.48 12.44 20.74
CA ALA A 212 -25.91 11.35 21.54
C ALA A 212 -25.34 10.21 20.68
N SER A 213 -26.00 9.89 19.56
CA SER A 213 -25.52 8.87 18.61
C SER A 213 -24.27 9.34 17.88
N ILE A 214 -24.21 10.60 17.46
CA ILE A 214 -23.03 11.20 16.84
C ILE A 214 -21.85 11.18 17.80
N LEU A 215 -22.05 11.59 19.06
CA LEU A 215 -20.98 11.56 20.06
C LEU A 215 -20.51 10.13 20.37
N SER A 216 -21.42 9.15 20.36
CA SER A 216 -21.07 7.74 20.53
C SER A 216 -20.17 7.24 19.40
N GLU A 217 -20.41 7.63 18.14
CA GLU A 217 -19.54 7.31 17.01
C GLU A 217 -18.15 7.95 17.15
N VAL A 218 -18.09 9.19 17.65
CA VAL A 218 -16.80 9.85 17.97
C VAL A 218 -16.03 9.07 19.03
N HIS A 219 -16.71 8.63 20.09
CA HIS A 219 -16.09 7.86 21.17
C HIS A 219 -15.55 6.50 20.68
N LEU A 220 -16.33 5.79 19.85
CA LEU A 220 -15.93 4.52 19.24
C LEU A 220 -14.70 4.71 18.36
N PHE A 221 -14.73 5.70 17.47
CA PHE A 221 -13.62 6.00 16.60
C PHE A 221 -12.35 6.38 17.38
N ALA A 222 -12.47 7.29 18.35
CA ALA A 222 -11.34 7.73 19.18
C ALA A 222 -10.73 6.58 19.99
N HIS A 223 -11.57 5.63 20.46
CA HIS A 223 -11.10 4.44 21.15
C HIS A 223 -10.20 3.59 20.23
N ASP A 224 -10.59 3.39 18.98
CA ASP A 224 -9.87 2.55 18.05
C ASP A 224 -8.60 3.26 17.54
N PHE A 225 -8.71 4.51 17.15
CA PHE A 225 -7.61 5.27 16.56
C PHE A 225 -6.46 5.51 17.56
N PHE A 226 -6.75 6.05 18.73
CA PHE A 226 -5.69 6.44 19.67
C PHE A 226 -5.01 5.27 20.40
N ARG A 227 -5.51 4.04 20.25
CA ARG A 227 -4.83 2.86 20.80
C ARG A 227 -3.55 2.49 20.07
N GLY A 228 -3.43 2.86 18.79
CA GLY A 228 -2.34 2.44 17.93
C GLY A 228 -1.40 3.55 17.48
N ALA A 229 -1.64 4.78 17.91
CA ALA A 229 -0.83 5.92 17.54
C ALA A 229 0.21 6.23 18.63
N GLY A 230 1.44 6.47 18.22
CA GLY A 230 2.53 6.80 19.13
C GLY A 230 2.39 8.18 19.78
N ASP A 231 3.09 8.38 20.86
CA ASP A 231 3.17 9.65 21.56
C ASP A 231 4.51 10.31 21.25
N GLY A 232 4.55 11.22 20.27
CA GLY A 232 5.80 11.88 19.93
C GLY A 232 5.64 13.09 19.02
N CYS A 233 6.71 13.46 18.36
CA CYS A 233 6.81 14.62 17.49
C CYS A 233 7.35 14.28 16.09
N ASP A 234 7.47 12.99 15.73
CA ASP A 234 7.92 12.61 14.40
C ASP A 234 6.83 12.94 13.36
N SER A 235 7.23 13.42 12.21
CA SER A 235 6.39 13.73 11.06
C SER A 235 6.91 13.01 9.82
N VAL A 236 6.01 12.52 8.97
CA VAL A 236 6.37 11.88 7.71
C VAL A 236 7.02 12.88 6.76
N ALA A 237 6.54 14.12 6.74
CA ALA A 237 7.11 15.19 5.93
C ALA A 237 8.58 15.41 6.30
N GLU A 238 8.89 15.54 7.59
CA GLU A 238 10.26 15.67 8.07
C GLU A 238 11.09 14.42 7.79
N PHE A 239 10.56 13.23 8.06
CA PHE A 239 11.24 11.97 7.77
C PHE A 239 11.70 11.89 6.31
N LEU A 240 10.85 12.25 5.38
CA LEU A 240 11.15 12.24 3.95
C LEU A 240 12.17 13.32 3.53
N THR A 241 12.47 14.33 4.34
CA THR A 241 13.56 15.27 4.06
C THR A 241 14.95 14.63 4.22
N HIS A 242 15.06 13.52 4.96
CA HIS A 242 16.30 12.82 5.26
C HIS A 242 16.43 11.57 4.36
N PRO A 243 17.21 11.62 3.27
CA PRO A 243 17.35 10.52 2.34
C PRO A 243 18.04 9.29 2.95
N GLY A 244 17.94 8.16 2.26
CA GLY A 244 18.63 6.91 2.62
C GLY A 244 17.97 6.11 3.75
N ARG A 245 16.85 6.59 4.32
CA ARG A 245 16.15 5.95 5.45
C ARG A 245 14.93 5.18 5.01
N ALA A 246 14.56 4.19 5.82
CA ALA A 246 13.33 3.41 5.67
C ALA A 246 12.39 3.63 6.86
N LEU A 247 11.10 3.84 6.57
CA LEU A 247 10.02 3.81 7.54
C LEU A 247 9.25 2.50 7.35
N TYR A 248 9.32 1.64 8.35
CA TYR A 248 8.58 0.38 8.40
C TYR A 248 7.27 0.60 9.12
N LEU A 249 6.16 0.30 8.45
CA LEU A 249 4.81 0.44 8.97
C LEU A 249 4.29 -0.93 9.41
N GLN A 250 4.11 -1.10 10.70
CA GLN A 250 3.69 -2.37 11.30
C GLN A 250 2.43 -2.21 12.12
N TYR A 251 1.60 -3.23 12.11
CA TYR A 251 0.51 -3.37 13.07
C TYR A 251 0.34 -4.83 13.50
N ASP A 252 -0.16 -5.01 14.70
CA ASP A 252 -0.46 -6.34 15.25
C ASP A 252 -1.81 -6.83 14.71
N ALA A 253 -1.83 -8.03 14.14
CA ALA A 253 -3.06 -8.67 13.66
C ALA A 253 -4.12 -8.85 14.77
N ALA A 254 -3.69 -9.03 16.04
CA ALA A 254 -4.59 -9.10 17.18
C ALA A 254 -5.24 -7.76 17.56
N ARG A 255 -4.70 -6.63 17.06
CA ARG A 255 -5.17 -5.26 17.28
C ARG A 255 -5.28 -4.50 15.96
N ALA A 256 -5.73 -5.22 14.93
CA ALA A 256 -5.65 -4.81 13.53
C ALA A 256 -6.29 -3.43 13.25
N GLU A 257 -7.44 -3.13 13.86
CA GLU A 257 -8.19 -1.90 13.56
C GLU A 257 -7.35 -0.63 13.77
N SER A 258 -6.82 -0.45 14.99
CA SER A 258 -6.04 0.74 15.35
C SER A 258 -4.72 0.85 14.56
N GLY A 259 -4.03 -0.28 14.40
CA GLY A 259 -2.77 -0.31 13.66
C GLY A 259 -2.96 -0.04 12.18
N ARG A 260 -4.03 -0.56 11.58
CA ARG A 260 -4.38 -0.30 10.17
C ARG A 260 -4.68 1.17 9.91
N LEU A 261 -5.41 1.83 10.81
CA LEU A 261 -5.68 3.28 10.72
C LEU A 261 -4.37 4.08 10.76
N GLY A 262 -3.45 3.75 11.69
CA GLY A 262 -2.14 4.38 11.78
C GLY A 262 -1.30 4.17 10.52
N CYS A 263 -1.21 2.94 10.00
CA CYS A 263 -0.49 2.67 8.77
C CYS A 263 -1.12 3.38 7.56
N SER A 264 -2.45 3.42 7.47
CA SER A 264 -3.16 4.09 6.38
C SER A 264 -2.87 5.59 6.35
N ILE A 265 -2.90 6.25 7.50
CA ILE A 265 -2.64 7.69 7.55
C ILE A 265 -1.17 8.01 7.24
N LEU A 266 -0.22 7.23 7.73
CA LEU A 266 1.20 7.45 7.44
C LEU A 266 1.53 7.21 5.96
N LEU A 267 0.92 6.20 5.32
CA LEU A 267 1.01 6.02 3.87
C LEU A 267 0.41 7.20 3.12
N ASN A 268 -0.78 7.66 3.53
CA ASN A 268 -1.41 8.83 2.92
C ASN A 268 -0.51 10.07 3.04
N ARG A 269 0.11 10.32 4.22
CA ARG A 269 1.03 11.44 4.41
C ARG A 269 2.26 11.35 3.51
N ALA A 270 2.85 10.16 3.39
CA ALA A 270 3.98 9.94 2.49
C ALA A 270 3.61 10.21 1.02
N ILE A 271 2.41 9.81 0.61
CA ILE A 271 1.90 10.05 -0.74
C ILE A 271 1.60 11.54 -0.96
N ALA A 272 0.93 12.20 -0.02
CA ALA A 272 0.62 13.63 -0.10
C ALA A 272 1.90 14.48 -0.19
N GLN A 273 2.89 14.19 0.65
CA GLN A 273 4.19 14.86 0.61
C GLN A 273 4.90 14.66 -0.73
N LEU A 274 4.92 13.44 -1.26
CA LEU A 274 5.52 13.12 -2.57
C LEU A 274 4.81 13.87 -3.70
N LEU A 275 3.49 14.04 -3.63
CA LEU A 275 2.68 14.70 -4.66
C LEU A 275 2.63 16.23 -4.48
N SER A 276 3.19 16.78 -3.42
CA SER A 276 3.20 18.21 -3.17
C SER A 276 4.01 18.97 -4.23
N LYS A 277 3.68 20.25 -4.44
CA LYS A 277 4.37 21.10 -5.41
C LYS A 277 5.83 21.35 -5.04
N ASP A 278 6.13 21.35 -3.74
CA ASP A 278 7.45 21.66 -3.19
C ASP A 278 8.35 20.41 -3.12
N TRP A 279 7.84 19.25 -3.55
CA TRP A 279 8.61 18.01 -3.55
C TRP A 279 9.81 18.10 -4.51
N CYS A 280 10.99 17.77 -4.03
CA CYS A 280 12.24 17.84 -4.77
C CYS A 280 12.43 16.69 -5.80
N ARG A 281 11.40 15.91 -6.07
CA ARG A 281 11.39 14.75 -6.99
C ARG A 281 12.44 13.68 -6.67
N ARG A 282 12.84 13.57 -5.42
CA ARG A 282 13.69 12.46 -4.98
C ARG A 282 12.94 11.15 -5.07
N ARG A 283 13.71 10.07 -5.24
CA ARG A 283 13.14 8.72 -5.30
C ARG A 283 12.58 8.32 -3.94
N VAL A 284 11.32 7.89 -3.94
CA VAL A 284 10.67 7.23 -2.80
C VAL A 284 10.20 5.85 -3.26
N VAL A 285 10.68 4.82 -2.60
CA VAL A 285 10.36 3.43 -2.91
C VAL A 285 9.30 2.95 -1.93
N PHE A 286 8.14 2.58 -2.43
CA PHE A 286 7.05 1.99 -1.66
C PHE A 286 7.09 0.48 -1.85
N ILE A 287 7.26 -0.26 -0.75
CA ILE A 287 7.17 -1.72 -0.70
C ILE A 287 5.95 -2.09 0.11
N LEU A 288 4.89 -2.50 -0.57
CA LEU A 288 3.60 -2.77 0.02
C LEU A 288 3.31 -4.29 -0.05
N ASP A 289 4.00 -5.06 0.79
CA ASP A 289 3.72 -6.49 0.97
C ASP A 289 2.42 -6.62 1.78
N GLU A 290 1.43 -7.28 1.24
CA GLU A 290 0.05 -7.28 1.73
C GLU A 290 -0.68 -5.92 1.60
N ALA A 291 -0.51 -5.20 0.48
CA ALA A 291 -1.17 -3.93 0.22
C ALA A 291 -2.70 -3.97 0.48
N ALA A 292 -3.34 -5.10 0.19
CA ALA A 292 -4.77 -5.32 0.44
C ALA A 292 -5.15 -5.46 1.93
N SER A 293 -4.19 -5.46 2.84
CA SER A 293 -4.47 -5.45 4.28
C SER A 293 -5.01 -4.12 4.78
N LEU A 294 -4.84 -3.06 3.99
CA LEU A 294 -5.35 -1.71 4.25
C LEU A 294 -6.45 -1.34 3.26
N PRO A 295 -7.46 -0.55 3.66
CA PRO A 295 -8.43 0.01 2.72
C PRO A 295 -7.72 0.99 1.76
N ALA A 296 -8.21 1.12 0.52
CA ALA A 296 -7.56 1.92 -0.52
C ALA A 296 -7.54 3.44 -0.26
N ASP A 297 -8.24 3.90 0.76
CA ASP A 297 -8.41 5.32 1.08
C ASP A 297 -7.10 6.04 1.44
N TYR A 298 -6.00 5.30 1.68
CA TYR A 298 -4.68 5.90 1.87
C TYR A 298 -4.08 6.52 0.60
N GLY A 299 -4.73 6.38 -0.55
CA GLY A 299 -4.34 7.08 -1.78
C GLY A 299 -3.50 6.26 -2.75
N LEU A 300 -3.59 4.92 -2.74
CA LEU A 300 -2.87 4.03 -3.66
C LEU A 300 -3.10 4.40 -5.13
N GLU A 301 -4.34 4.71 -5.52
CA GLU A 301 -4.68 5.11 -6.88
C GLU A 301 -3.90 6.36 -7.31
N ARG A 302 -3.86 7.39 -6.45
CA ARG A 302 -3.11 8.64 -6.70
C ARG A 302 -1.61 8.37 -6.79
N LEU A 303 -1.09 7.52 -5.90
CA LEU A 303 0.33 7.13 -5.90
C LEU A 303 0.73 6.49 -7.23
N LEU A 304 -0.03 5.50 -7.69
CA LEU A 304 0.28 4.77 -8.91
C LEU A 304 0.10 5.64 -10.17
N ALA A 305 -0.95 6.46 -10.22
CA ALA A 305 -1.24 7.29 -11.38
C ALA A 305 -0.30 8.51 -11.52
N LEU A 306 0.03 9.17 -10.41
CA LEU A 306 0.72 10.47 -10.41
C LEU A 306 2.15 10.39 -9.86
N GLY A 307 2.42 9.43 -9.00
CA GLY A 307 3.67 9.35 -8.23
C GLY A 307 4.91 9.11 -9.10
N ARG A 308 4.75 8.41 -10.24
CA ARG A 308 5.86 8.14 -11.17
C ARG A 308 6.67 9.38 -11.54
N ALA A 309 5.99 10.46 -11.94
CA ALA A 309 6.61 11.72 -12.34
C ALA A 309 7.28 12.45 -11.17
N GLN A 310 6.86 12.16 -9.94
CA GLN A 310 7.38 12.74 -8.70
C GLN A 310 8.49 11.89 -8.04
N GLY A 311 8.88 10.78 -8.66
CA GLY A 311 9.95 9.93 -8.16
C GLY A 311 9.50 8.68 -7.43
N ALA A 312 8.20 8.37 -7.38
CA ALA A 312 7.71 7.12 -6.78
C ALA A 312 8.16 5.89 -7.57
N ARG A 313 8.53 4.86 -6.82
CA ARG A 313 8.77 3.50 -7.30
C ARG A 313 7.97 2.56 -6.42
N VAL A 314 7.02 1.84 -6.98
CA VAL A 314 6.05 1.07 -6.19
C VAL A 314 6.16 -0.41 -6.52
N LEU A 315 6.27 -1.22 -5.48
CA LEU A 315 6.10 -2.65 -5.53
C LEU A 315 4.93 -3.02 -4.62
N CYS A 316 3.89 -3.61 -5.20
CA CYS A 316 2.74 -4.13 -4.45
C CYS A 316 2.64 -5.63 -4.57
N ALA A 317 2.25 -6.31 -3.48
CA ALA A 317 1.89 -7.71 -3.51
C ALA A 317 0.38 -7.89 -3.29
N PHE A 318 -0.25 -8.61 -4.22
CA PHE A 318 -1.64 -9.06 -4.14
C PHE A 318 -1.72 -10.55 -4.45
N GLN A 319 -2.65 -11.25 -3.81
CA GLN A 319 -2.86 -12.68 -4.11
C GLN A 319 -3.81 -12.85 -5.30
N ASN A 320 -4.92 -12.11 -5.31
CA ASN A 320 -5.95 -12.19 -6.34
C ASN A 320 -6.70 -10.87 -6.50
N GLN A 321 -7.63 -10.84 -7.45
CA GLN A 321 -8.45 -9.68 -7.75
C GLN A 321 -9.44 -9.36 -6.63
N ASP A 322 -10.03 -10.38 -5.98
CA ASP A 322 -10.98 -10.20 -4.88
C ASP A 322 -10.37 -9.39 -3.74
N GLN A 323 -9.07 -9.58 -3.45
CA GLN A 323 -8.36 -8.79 -2.45
C GLN A 323 -8.25 -7.32 -2.85
N VAL A 324 -7.98 -7.05 -4.12
CA VAL A 324 -7.90 -5.67 -4.60
C VAL A 324 -9.27 -5.00 -4.58
N GLU A 325 -10.31 -5.72 -4.99
CA GLU A 325 -11.69 -5.23 -4.92
C GLU A 325 -12.12 -4.95 -3.47
N ALA A 326 -11.75 -5.82 -2.52
CA ALA A 326 -12.05 -5.63 -1.11
C ALA A 326 -11.47 -4.33 -0.52
N MET A 327 -10.36 -3.82 -1.06
CA MET A 327 -9.80 -2.53 -0.64
C MET A 327 -10.77 -1.36 -0.91
N PHE A 328 -11.63 -1.51 -1.92
CA PHE A 328 -12.62 -0.51 -2.35
C PHE A 328 -14.04 -0.82 -1.86
N ALA A 329 -14.16 -1.69 -0.84
CA ALA A 329 -15.46 -2.09 -0.30
C ALA A 329 -16.34 -0.88 0.06
N GLY A 330 -17.61 -0.94 -0.29
CA GLY A 330 -18.60 0.12 -0.06
C GLY A 330 -18.61 1.24 -1.12
N ARG A 331 -17.66 1.26 -2.07
CA ARG A 331 -17.70 2.19 -3.20
C ARG A 331 -18.53 1.62 -4.36
N PRO A 332 -19.40 2.43 -5.00
CA PRO A 332 -20.15 1.98 -6.20
C PRO A 332 -19.23 1.57 -7.36
N SER A 333 -18.03 2.14 -7.43
CA SER A 333 -17.02 1.92 -8.48
C SER A 333 -16.00 0.82 -8.14
N MET A 334 -16.23 0.00 -7.11
CA MET A 334 -15.28 -0.97 -6.54
C MET A 334 -14.49 -1.77 -7.60
N GLN A 335 -15.19 -2.39 -8.57
CA GLN A 335 -14.52 -3.18 -9.62
C GLN A 335 -13.72 -2.31 -10.59
N SER A 336 -14.25 -1.15 -10.95
CA SER A 336 -13.56 -0.20 -11.82
C SER A 336 -12.30 0.34 -11.17
N ASP A 337 -12.37 0.71 -9.89
CA ASP A 337 -11.24 1.23 -9.11
C ASP A 337 -10.15 0.16 -8.96
N ALA A 338 -10.53 -1.08 -8.64
CA ALA A 338 -9.62 -2.22 -8.58
C ALA A 338 -8.90 -2.46 -9.93
N ASN A 339 -9.63 -2.43 -11.04
CA ASN A 339 -9.07 -2.58 -12.37
C ASN A 339 -8.13 -1.42 -12.73
N ASN A 340 -8.48 -0.19 -12.35
CA ASN A 340 -7.63 0.99 -12.55
C ASN A 340 -6.30 0.83 -11.82
N VAL A 341 -6.31 0.44 -10.55
CA VAL A 341 -5.10 0.15 -9.77
C VAL A 341 -4.26 -0.92 -10.45
N LEU A 342 -4.86 -2.04 -10.82
CA LEU A 342 -4.15 -3.17 -11.42
C LEU A 342 -3.55 -2.84 -12.81
N SER A 343 -4.17 -1.94 -13.55
CA SER A 343 -3.69 -1.50 -14.86
C SER A 343 -2.41 -0.65 -14.82
N GLN A 344 -2.09 -0.07 -13.66
CA GLN A 344 -0.90 0.77 -13.48
C GLN A 344 0.40 -0.03 -13.37
N PHE A 345 0.32 -1.34 -13.15
CA PHE A 345 1.49 -2.20 -13.05
C PHE A 345 1.93 -2.72 -14.42
N SER A 346 3.04 -2.24 -14.91
CA SER A 346 3.60 -2.68 -16.19
C SER A 346 4.44 -3.95 -16.09
N SER A 347 4.91 -4.28 -14.90
CA SER A 347 5.75 -5.45 -14.64
C SER A 347 5.12 -6.35 -13.60
N VAL A 348 5.22 -7.66 -13.79
CA VAL A 348 4.55 -8.67 -12.96
C VAL A 348 5.51 -9.81 -12.64
N MET A 349 5.53 -10.24 -11.38
CA MET A 349 6.18 -11.45 -10.91
C MET A 349 5.09 -12.40 -10.35
N ALA A 350 4.74 -13.43 -11.10
CA ALA A 350 3.70 -14.38 -10.75
C ALA A 350 4.31 -15.67 -10.19
N PHE A 351 4.18 -15.86 -8.89
CA PHE A 351 4.57 -17.06 -8.15
C PHE A 351 3.45 -18.10 -8.14
N HIS A 352 3.71 -19.25 -7.49
CA HIS A 352 2.73 -20.34 -7.37
C HIS A 352 1.39 -19.82 -6.81
N PRO A 353 0.27 -19.98 -7.55
CA PRO A 353 -1.07 -19.62 -7.09
C PRO A 353 -1.65 -20.69 -6.18
N ASN A 354 -2.60 -20.32 -5.30
CA ASN A 354 -3.28 -21.29 -4.40
C ASN A 354 -4.63 -21.75 -4.92
N SER A 355 -5.21 -21.06 -5.90
CA SER A 355 -6.56 -21.33 -6.41
C SER A 355 -6.65 -21.06 -7.92
N ASP A 356 -7.72 -21.56 -8.55
CA ASP A 356 -8.00 -21.26 -9.96
C ASP A 356 -8.22 -19.76 -10.21
N ARG A 357 -8.81 -19.04 -9.26
CA ARG A 357 -8.95 -17.58 -9.34
C ARG A 357 -7.60 -16.87 -9.34
N ASP A 358 -6.65 -17.32 -8.52
CA ASP A 358 -5.29 -16.78 -8.50
C ASP A 358 -4.58 -17.06 -9.82
N VAL A 359 -4.84 -18.23 -10.44
CA VAL A 359 -4.33 -18.60 -11.76
C VAL A 359 -4.86 -17.63 -12.84
N GLU A 360 -6.17 -17.38 -12.85
CA GLU A 360 -6.80 -16.46 -13.80
C GLU A 360 -6.26 -15.04 -13.62
N PHE A 361 -6.13 -14.60 -12.39
CA PHE A 361 -5.53 -13.30 -12.06
C PHE A 361 -4.09 -13.20 -12.58
N ALA A 362 -3.24 -14.17 -12.28
CA ALA A 362 -1.85 -14.19 -12.72
C ALA A 362 -1.75 -14.18 -14.25
N ARG A 363 -2.55 -15.01 -14.95
CA ARG A 363 -2.59 -15.08 -16.42
C ARG A 363 -3.03 -13.75 -17.03
N ALA A 364 -4.08 -13.12 -16.47
CA ALA A 364 -4.54 -11.82 -16.93
C ALA A 364 -3.45 -10.73 -16.80
N ARG A 365 -2.62 -10.80 -15.75
CA ARG A 365 -1.52 -9.84 -15.50
C ARG A 365 -0.26 -10.16 -16.30
N LEU A 366 0.03 -11.43 -16.57
CA LEU A 366 1.13 -11.82 -17.47
C LEU A 366 0.87 -11.42 -18.92
N GLY A 367 -0.37 -11.12 -19.25
CA GLY A 367 -0.75 -10.57 -20.57
C GLY A 367 -1.06 -11.63 -21.60
N LYS A 368 -1.50 -11.17 -22.76
CA LYS A 368 -1.83 -12.01 -23.92
C LYS A 368 -0.82 -11.81 -25.01
N THR A 369 -0.60 -12.84 -25.82
CA THR A 369 0.19 -12.78 -27.04
C THR A 369 -0.53 -13.51 -28.16
N ASP A 370 -0.21 -13.21 -29.40
CA ASP A 370 -0.72 -13.93 -30.54
C ASP A 370 -0.08 -15.30 -30.62
N MET A 371 -0.91 -16.32 -30.59
CA MET A 371 -0.51 -17.72 -30.64
C MET A 371 -1.18 -18.40 -31.83
N ILE A 372 -0.45 -19.23 -32.55
CA ILE A 372 -1.01 -20.06 -33.60
C ILE A 372 -1.38 -21.40 -33.00
N VAL A 373 -2.67 -21.69 -32.91
CA VAL A 373 -3.19 -22.98 -32.46
C VAL A 373 -3.50 -23.82 -33.70
N THR A 374 -2.77 -24.91 -33.88
CA THR A 374 -3.03 -25.86 -34.94
C THR A 374 -3.83 -27.02 -34.38
N THR A 375 -5.07 -27.18 -34.85
CA THR A 375 -5.93 -28.30 -34.54
C THR A 375 -5.81 -29.37 -35.63
N PHE A 376 -5.55 -30.62 -35.23
CA PHE A 376 -5.51 -31.77 -36.14
C PHE A 376 -6.85 -32.51 -36.08
N GLY A 377 -7.48 -32.72 -37.20
CA GLY A 377 -8.68 -33.55 -37.31
C GLY A 377 -8.43 -35.00 -36.89
N LEU A 378 -9.49 -35.69 -36.45
CA LEU A 378 -9.43 -37.12 -36.08
C LEU A 378 -9.29 -38.03 -37.30
N SER A 379 -9.55 -37.49 -38.50
CA SER A 379 -9.44 -38.22 -39.77
C SER A 379 -8.12 -37.89 -40.48
N ARG A 380 -7.50 -38.88 -41.07
CA ARG A 380 -6.28 -38.72 -41.94
C ARG A 380 -6.48 -37.80 -43.15
N TYR A 381 -7.73 -37.47 -43.47
CA TYR A 381 -8.09 -36.62 -44.63
C TYR A 381 -8.46 -35.18 -44.27
N GLU A 382 -8.53 -34.85 -43.00
CA GLU A 382 -8.76 -33.45 -42.61
C GLU A 382 -7.44 -32.71 -42.48
N PRO A 383 -7.23 -31.61 -43.28
CA PRO A 383 -6.04 -30.82 -43.13
C PRO A 383 -6.02 -30.14 -41.75
N PRO A 384 -4.83 -29.92 -41.21
CA PRO A 384 -4.72 -29.17 -39.96
C PRO A 384 -5.22 -27.75 -40.14
N HIS A 385 -6.11 -27.29 -39.24
CA HIS A 385 -6.56 -25.90 -39.19
C HIS A 385 -5.68 -25.11 -38.24
N ALA A 386 -5.05 -24.06 -38.76
CA ALA A 386 -4.30 -23.10 -37.96
C ALA A 386 -5.16 -21.86 -37.74
N ALA A 387 -5.37 -21.50 -36.46
CA ALA A 387 -6.07 -20.27 -36.08
C ALA A 387 -5.16 -19.42 -35.18
N ALA A 388 -5.11 -18.11 -35.46
CA ALA A 388 -4.47 -17.17 -34.54
C ALA A 388 -5.40 -16.92 -33.36
N VAL A 389 -4.92 -17.13 -32.15
CA VAL A 389 -5.67 -16.93 -30.90
C VAL A 389 -4.84 -16.03 -29.99
N GLN A 390 -5.47 -15.03 -29.41
CA GLN A 390 -4.84 -14.23 -28.35
C GLN A 390 -5.07 -14.87 -26.99
N ASP A 391 -4.03 -15.45 -26.42
CA ASP A 391 -4.09 -16.02 -25.06
C ASP A 391 -2.77 -15.77 -24.31
N CYS A 392 -2.81 -16.01 -22.99
CA CYS A 392 -1.61 -15.95 -22.16
C CYS A 392 -0.64 -17.07 -22.55
N PRO A 393 0.63 -16.76 -22.84
CA PRO A 393 1.63 -17.77 -23.19
C PRO A 393 1.93 -18.75 -22.05
N VAL A 394 1.53 -18.41 -20.81
CA VAL A 394 1.70 -19.25 -19.65
C VAL A 394 0.37 -19.95 -19.33
N THR A 395 0.37 -21.26 -19.35
CA THR A 395 -0.82 -22.08 -19.10
C THR A 395 -1.11 -22.16 -17.59
N ALA A 396 -2.37 -22.47 -17.24
CA ALA A 396 -2.77 -22.75 -15.86
C ALA A 396 -1.90 -23.85 -15.23
N ARG A 397 -1.67 -24.93 -15.99
CA ARG A 397 -0.83 -26.05 -15.54
C ARG A 397 0.61 -25.64 -15.23
N GLN A 398 1.19 -24.75 -16.01
CA GLN A 398 2.56 -24.26 -15.77
C GLN A 398 2.64 -23.38 -14.51
N LEU A 399 1.63 -22.54 -14.24
CA LEU A 399 1.55 -21.76 -13.00
C LEU A 399 1.38 -22.66 -11.77
N MET A 400 0.48 -23.63 -11.84
CA MET A 400 0.23 -24.59 -10.76
C MET A 400 1.41 -25.54 -10.51
N ALA A 401 2.30 -25.70 -11.48
CA ALA A 401 3.51 -26.53 -11.35
C ALA A 401 4.71 -25.78 -10.76
N LEU A 402 4.59 -24.48 -10.49
CA LEU A 402 5.67 -23.68 -9.87
C LEU A 402 5.99 -24.17 -8.46
N LYS A 403 7.27 -24.27 -8.15
CA LYS A 403 7.77 -24.57 -6.81
C LYS A 403 8.04 -23.27 -6.04
N ALA A 404 8.23 -23.36 -4.73
CA ALA A 404 8.61 -22.19 -3.92
C ALA A 404 9.91 -21.56 -4.46
N GLY A 405 9.86 -20.25 -4.71
CA GLY A 405 10.95 -19.51 -5.32
C GLY A 405 10.95 -19.47 -6.85
N GLU A 406 10.08 -20.25 -7.51
CA GLU A 406 9.88 -20.15 -8.97
C GLU A 406 8.78 -19.15 -9.28
N ALA A 407 8.98 -18.36 -10.33
CA ALA A 407 7.98 -17.41 -10.81
C ALA A 407 8.01 -17.27 -12.34
N TYR A 408 6.89 -16.88 -12.92
CA TYR A 408 6.88 -16.28 -14.24
C TYR A 408 6.99 -14.76 -14.08
N VAL A 409 7.98 -14.16 -14.76
CA VAL A 409 8.25 -12.73 -14.70
C VAL A 409 8.01 -12.11 -16.07
N ARG A 410 7.15 -11.09 -16.11
CA ARG A 410 6.96 -10.20 -17.26
C ARG A 410 7.44 -8.80 -16.89
N LEU A 411 8.42 -8.27 -17.56
CA LEU A 411 8.93 -6.92 -17.39
C LEU A 411 8.46 -6.05 -18.55
N ARG A 412 7.53 -5.13 -18.32
CA ARG A 412 6.97 -4.21 -19.32
C ARG A 412 6.58 -4.94 -20.61
N ASP A 413 7.32 -4.66 -21.69
CA ASP A 413 7.05 -5.14 -23.06
C ASP A 413 7.70 -6.49 -23.36
N TYR A 414 8.43 -7.08 -22.41
CA TYR A 414 9.05 -8.39 -22.62
C TYR A 414 8.05 -9.53 -22.40
N ALA A 415 8.23 -10.61 -23.16
CA ALA A 415 7.44 -11.82 -22.96
C ALA A 415 7.69 -12.42 -21.57
N PRO A 416 6.68 -13.08 -20.97
CA PRO A 416 6.87 -13.75 -19.69
C PRO A 416 7.94 -14.85 -19.77
N ALA A 417 8.83 -14.88 -18.80
CA ALA A 417 9.86 -15.93 -18.68
C ALA A 417 9.81 -16.57 -17.30
N LYS A 418 10.04 -17.90 -17.27
CA LYS A 418 10.17 -18.65 -16.01
C LYS A 418 11.55 -18.41 -15.42
N VAL A 419 11.61 -18.02 -14.15
CA VAL A 419 12.84 -17.84 -13.37
C VAL A 419 12.71 -18.54 -12.02
N TYR A 420 13.85 -18.96 -11.45
CA TYR A 420 13.99 -19.45 -10.10
C TYR A 420 14.87 -18.49 -9.32
N PHE A 421 14.34 -17.86 -8.29
CA PHE A 421 15.06 -16.96 -7.41
C PHE A 421 15.85 -17.76 -6.37
N GLU A 422 17.16 -17.53 -6.29
CA GLU A 422 18.01 -18.15 -5.29
C GLU A 422 17.66 -17.59 -3.90
N LYS A 423 17.57 -18.47 -2.91
CA LYS A 423 17.49 -18.02 -1.51
C LYS A 423 18.81 -17.35 -1.16
N GLU A 424 18.79 -16.14 -0.64
CA GLU A 424 19.97 -15.61 0.04
C GLU A 424 20.33 -16.57 1.17
N GLN A 425 21.57 -17.06 1.16
CA GLN A 425 22.14 -17.61 2.37
C GLN A 425 22.27 -16.42 3.31
N CYS A 426 21.43 -16.35 4.34
CA CYS A 426 21.70 -15.50 5.48
C CYS A 426 22.98 -16.05 6.10
N ASP A 427 24.13 -15.45 5.73
CA ASP A 427 25.34 -15.62 6.51
C ASP A 427 25.00 -15.11 7.91
N GLY A 428 24.82 -16.06 8.82
CA GLY A 428 24.49 -15.78 10.21
C GLY A 428 25.62 -14.91 10.81
N LYS A 429 25.25 -13.69 11.12
CA LYS A 429 25.95 -12.84 12.09
C LYS A 429 24.98 -12.38 13.15
#